data_5c8866d35ee2e061dcf5d6607222ba2b
#
_entry.id   5c8866d35ee2e061dcf5d6607222ba2b
#
_cell.length_a   1.000
_cell.length_b   1.000
_cell.length_c   1.000
_cell.angle_alpha   90.00
_cell.angle_beta   90.00
_cell.angle_gamma   90.00
#
_symmetry.space_group_name_H-M   'P 1'
#
loop_
_entity.id
_entity.type
_entity.pdbx_description
1 polymer ?
#
loop_
_entity_poly.entity_id
_entity_poly.type
_entity_poly.pdbx_seq_one_letter_code
_entity_poly.pdbx_strand_id
1 'polypeptide(L)'
;DDYPAGSTFEYKTPEGKTEAYDGSTPGDKDVTVVVKDSDGDPIVEVPAKIKVVQGKEQLTPVNAEDKDKPKAEDSITPGDYPAGSTFEYKIPEGKTEAYDGSTPGDKPVTVVVKDKDGKVLVEVPATIKVVETKPTPIETPVTNTPLTQDDYTRGIKIPDGGEITKVENIPDLTTPGKKDPVKVTITLPNGKSYTVDVPVTVTPVKEIETPVTNTPLTKDDYTKGITIPEGGKVTNVENIPDLTTPGKKEPVKVTITLPNGKVVTVEVPVNVTPIT
;
A
#
# COMPACT_ATOMS: atom_id res chain seq x y z
N ASP A 1 50.76 -14.38 9.80
CA ASP A 1 52.11 -13.79 9.69
C ASP A 1 52.53 -13.35 11.07
N ASP A 2 53.77 -13.69 11.42
CA ASP A 2 54.28 -13.38 12.76
C ASP A 2 55.01 -12.02 12.69
N TYR A 3 54.40 -11.04 13.34
CA TYR A 3 55.03 -9.77 13.55
C TYR A 3 55.68 -9.70 14.92
N PRO A 4 56.73 -8.87 15.12
CA PRO A 4 57.36 -8.74 16.43
C PRO A 4 56.39 -8.43 17.55
N ALA A 5 56.70 -8.88 18.76
CA ALA A 5 55.88 -8.59 19.95
C ALA A 5 55.80 -7.06 20.15
N GLY A 6 54.62 -6.55 20.46
CA GLY A 6 54.36 -5.13 20.64
C GLY A 6 54.05 -4.39 19.33
N SER A 7 53.94 -5.10 18.20
CA SER A 7 53.57 -4.48 16.91
C SER A 7 52.12 -3.94 17.01
N THR A 8 51.92 -2.82 16.33
CA THR A 8 50.61 -2.15 16.22
C THR A 8 50.16 -2.11 14.76
N PHE A 9 48.86 -2.09 14.57
CA PHE A 9 48.25 -2.06 13.25
C PHE A 9 47.33 -0.85 13.17
N GLU A 10 47.45 -0.07 12.12
CA GLU A 10 46.57 1.08 11.91
C GLU A 10 46.28 1.29 10.43
N TYR A 11 45.17 1.94 10.13
CA TYR A 11 44.93 2.38 8.77
C TYR A 11 45.63 3.71 8.53
N LYS A 12 46.32 3.80 7.41
CA LYS A 12 47.01 5.03 7.01
C LYS A 12 45.98 6.08 6.61
N THR A 13 46.07 7.28 7.21
CA THR A 13 45.26 8.41 6.78
C THR A 13 45.94 9.09 5.60
N PRO A 14 45.29 9.16 4.42
CA PRO A 14 45.89 9.81 3.26
C PRO A 14 46.19 11.30 3.49
N GLU A 15 47.21 11.82 2.80
CA GLU A 15 47.57 13.22 2.89
C GLU A 15 46.38 14.12 2.56
N GLY A 16 46.13 15.13 3.39
CA GLY A 16 45.01 16.06 3.21
C GLY A 16 43.66 15.54 3.68
N LYS A 17 43.59 14.33 4.23
CA LYS A 17 42.39 13.74 4.76
C LYS A 17 42.43 13.65 6.26
N THR A 18 41.26 13.52 6.89
CA THR A 18 41.13 13.34 8.33
C THR A 18 40.78 11.88 8.70
N GLU A 19 40.38 11.07 7.72
CA GLU A 19 40.01 9.69 7.90
C GLU A 19 40.69 8.80 6.89
N ALA A 20 40.90 7.53 7.24
CA ALA A 20 41.53 6.55 6.36
C ALA A 20 40.69 6.22 5.13
N TYR A 21 39.37 6.29 5.28
CA TYR A 21 38.40 6.02 4.21
C TYR A 21 37.06 6.70 4.54
N ASP A 22 36.22 6.84 3.51
CA ASP A 22 34.85 7.36 3.69
C ASP A 22 33.91 6.21 4.09
N GLY A 23 33.53 6.16 5.37
CA GLY A 23 32.58 5.18 5.89
C GLY A 23 31.12 5.62 5.78
N SER A 24 30.85 6.80 5.22
CA SER A 24 29.48 7.34 5.11
C SER A 24 28.75 6.90 3.86
N THR A 25 29.45 6.41 2.86
CA THR A 25 28.89 5.93 1.59
C THR A 25 29.20 4.46 1.39
N PRO A 26 28.23 3.66 0.89
CA PRO A 26 28.50 2.24 0.64
C PRO A 26 29.45 2.01 -0.53
N GLY A 27 30.13 0.88 -0.51
CA GLY A 27 31.04 0.45 -1.55
C GLY A 27 32.38 -0.03 -1.01
N ASP A 28 33.24 -0.49 -1.91
CA ASP A 28 34.57 -0.93 -1.56
C ASP A 28 35.50 0.28 -1.42
N LYS A 29 36.19 0.36 -0.30
CA LYS A 29 37.11 1.45 0.03
C LYS A 29 38.52 0.90 0.09
N ASP A 30 39.46 1.49 -0.70
CA ASP A 30 40.86 1.14 -0.65
C ASP A 30 41.51 1.76 0.57
N VAL A 31 42.22 0.96 1.34
CA VAL A 31 42.95 1.40 2.53
C VAL A 31 44.35 0.80 2.51
N THR A 32 45.22 1.38 3.34
CA THR A 32 46.54 0.84 3.56
C THR A 32 46.71 0.56 5.03
N VAL A 33 47.08 -0.67 5.36
CA VAL A 33 47.35 -1.09 6.73
C VAL A 33 48.87 -0.85 6.97
N VAL A 34 49.19 -0.06 7.98
CA VAL A 34 50.57 0.18 8.40
C VAL A 34 50.82 -0.67 9.64
N VAL A 35 51.86 -1.50 9.58
CA VAL A 35 52.31 -2.28 10.72
C VAL A 35 53.55 -1.60 11.28
N LYS A 36 53.51 -1.28 12.58
CA LYS A 36 54.62 -0.61 13.26
C LYS A 36 55.16 -1.52 14.37
N ASP A 37 56.47 -1.44 14.63
CA ASP A 37 57.06 -2.17 15.75
C ASP A 37 56.77 -1.47 17.09
N SER A 38 57.31 -2.04 18.17
CA SER A 38 57.07 -1.52 19.50
C SER A 38 57.63 -0.11 19.73
N ASP A 39 58.55 0.33 18.88
CA ASP A 39 59.15 1.67 18.93
C ASP A 39 58.40 2.68 18.05
N GLY A 40 57.35 2.24 17.37
CA GLY A 40 56.57 3.06 16.46
C GLY A 40 57.14 3.20 15.05
N ASP A 41 58.17 2.42 14.71
CA ASP A 41 58.76 2.44 13.38
C ASP A 41 57.95 1.55 12.41
N PRO A 42 57.66 2.05 11.18
CA PRO A 42 56.92 1.24 10.21
C PRO A 42 57.72 0.00 9.77
N ILE A 43 57.10 -1.17 9.80
CA ILE A 43 57.67 -2.43 9.32
C ILE A 43 57.23 -2.68 7.87
N VAL A 44 55.93 -2.51 7.59
CA VAL A 44 55.33 -2.81 6.27
C VAL A 44 54.06 -2.02 6.08
N GLU A 45 53.75 -1.68 4.83
CA GLU A 45 52.44 -1.16 4.42
C GLU A 45 51.79 -2.18 3.49
N VAL A 46 50.55 -2.53 3.79
CA VAL A 46 49.81 -3.52 3.03
C VAL A 46 48.53 -2.94 2.50
N PRO A 47 48.29 -2.97 1.18
CA PRO A 47 46.99 -2.57 0.66
C PRO A 47 45.89 -3.52 1.07
N ALA A 48 44.72 -2.98 1.38
CA ALA A 48 43.56 -3.73 1.79
C ALA A 48 42.28 -3.05 1.32
N LYS A 49 41.14 -3.70 1.49
CA LYS A 49 39.85 -3.12 1.15
C LYS A 49 38.90 -3.26 2.33
N ILE A 50 38.14 -2.20 2.56
CA ILE A 50 37.02 -2.21 3.50
C ILE A 50 35.75 -2.11 2.69
N LYS A 51 34.86 -3.06 2.91
CA LYS A 51 33.51 -3.03 2.31
C LYS A 51 32.59 -2.29 3.26
N VAL A 52 32.09 -1.13 2.82
CA VAL A 52 31.08 -0.37 3.55
C VAL A 52 29.72 -0.80 3.05
N VAL A 53 28.90 -1.33 3.93
CA VAL A 53 27.53 -1.79 3.62
C VAL A 53 26.53 -0.92 4.37
N GLN A 54 25.34 -0.78 3.78
CA GLN A 54 24.29 0.05 4.33
C GLN A 54 22.95 -0.66 4.21
N GLY A 55 22.10 -0.51 5.22
CA GLY A 55 20.74 -1.00 5.18
C GLY A 55 19.88 -0.24 4.19
N LYS A 56 18.95 -0.95 3.58
CA LYS A 56 17.92 -0.38 2.71
C LYS A 56 16.57 -0.53 3.36
N GLU A 57 15.69 0.44 3.14
CA GLU A 57 14.30 0.33 3.55
C GLU A 57 13.55 -0.60 2.59
N GLN A 58 12.75 -1.50 3.16
CA GLN A 58 11.82 -2.34 2.39
C GLN A 58 10.39 -2.01 2.81
N LEU A 59 9.51 -1.90 1.83
CA LEU A 59 8.08 -1.72 2.06
C LEU A 59 7.38 -3.08 2.05
N THR A 60 6.44 -3.27 2.97
CA THR A 60 5.62 -4.48 3.04
C THR A 60 4.22 -4.13 3.53
N PRO A 61 3.16 -4.79 3.03
CA PRO A 61 1.84 -4.57 3.59
C PRO A 61 1.70 -5.22 4.97
N VAL A 62 0.73 -4.72 5.75
CA VAL A 62 0.34 -5.36 7.02
C VAL A 62 -0.09 -6.81 6.72
N ASN A 63 0.38 -7.75 7.54
CA ASN A 63 0.05 -9.17 7.43
C ASN A 63 0.36 -9.79 6.06
N ALA A 64 1.48 -9.41 5.47
CA ALA A 64 1.93 -9.98 4.19
C ALA A 64 2.06 -11.51 4.29
N GLU A 65 1.67 -12.19 3.21
CA GLU A 65 1.92 -13.63 3.08
C GLU A 65 3.44 -13.89 2.98
N ASP A 66 3.88 -15.07 3.36
CA ASP A 66 5.32 -15.40 3.39
C ASP A 66 6.03 -15.15 2.06
N LYS A 67 5.35 -15.43 0.94
CA LYS A 67 5.89 -15.19 -0.41
C LYS A 67 6.13 -13.70 -0.71
N ASP A 68 5.42 -12.82 -0.02
CA ASP A 68 5.44 -11.37 -0.26
C ASP A 68 6.23 -10.61 0.82
N LYS A 69 6.74 -11.32 1.83
CA LYS A 69 7.57 -10.70 2.86
C LYS A 69 8.92 -10.26 2.30
N PRO A 70 9.48 -9.16 2.81
CA PRO A 70 10.80 -8.72 2.42
C PRO A 70 11.85 -9.79 2.72
N LYS A 71 12.83 -9.91 1.82
CA LYS A 71 13.97 -10.78 2.02
C LYS A 71 15.14 -10.00 2.61
N ALA A 72 15.86 -10.61 3.50
CA ALA A 72 17.00 -9.96 4.17
C ALA A 72 18.06 -9.49 3.17
N GLU A 73 18.32 -10.28 2.11
CA GLU A 73 19.29 -9.89 1.08
C GLU A 73 18.93 -8.61 0.33
N ASP A 74 17.63 -8.27 0.27
CA ASP A 74 17.14 -7.06 -0.38
C ASP A 74 17.16 -5.83 0.55
N SER A 75 17.49 -6.05 1.81
CA SER A 75 17.51 -4.99 2.85
C SER A 75 18.89 -4.42 3.09
N ILE A 76 19.89 -4.82 2.30
CA ILE A 76 21.23 -4.25 2.36
C ILE A 76 21.71 -3.91 0.96
N THR A 77 22.72 -3.01 0.89
CA THR A 77 23.35 -2.73 -0.39
C THR A 77 24.06 -4.00 -0.87
N PRO A 78 23.97 -4.30 -2.17
CA PRO A 78 24.65 -5.46 -2.70
C PRO A 78 26.17 -5.31 -2.53
N GLY A 79 26.83 -6.42 -2.27
CA GLY A 79 28.28 -6.48 -2.17
C GLY A 79 28.74 -7.87 -2.54
N ASP A 80 30.04 -8.01 -2.80
CA ASP A 80 30.64 -9.30 -3.08
C ASP A 80 30.85 -10.03 -1.76
N TYR A 81 29.98 -10.95 -1.47
CA TYR A 81 30.12 -11.83 -0.31
C TYR A 81 30.65 -13.20 -0.78
N PRO A 82 31.35 -13.92 0.08
CA PRO A 82 31.86 -15.24 -0.29
C PRO A 82 30.75 -16.16 -0.81
N ALA A 83 31.10 -17.05 -1.73
CA ALA A 83 30.16 -18.05 -2.25
C ALA A 83 29.57 -18.87 -1.12
N GLY A 84 28.26 -19.11 -1.14
CA GLY A 84 27.54 -19.84 -0.10
C GLY A 84 27.12 -18.97 1.10
N SER A 85 27.33 -17.65 1.03
CA SER A 85 26.84 -16.75 2.09
C SER A 85 25.32 -16.75 2.16
N THR A 86 24.81 -16.60 3.38
CA THR A 86 23.38 -16.53 3.66
C THR A 86 23.01 -15.22 4.31
N PHE A 87 21.76 -14.81 4.10
CA PHE A 87 21.21 -13.56 4.61
C PHE A 87 19.97 -13.87 5.43
N GLU A 88 19.89 -13.32 6.62
CA GLU A 88 18.71 -13.51 7.47
C GLU A 88 18.46 -12.25 8.31
N TYR A 89 17.21 -12.05 8.73
CA TYR A 89 16.89 -11.07 9.74
C TYR A 89 17.11 -11.68 11.12
N LYS A 90 17.82 -10.96 11.98
CA LYS A 90 18.06 -11.39 13.35
C LYS A 90 16.74 -11.38 14.13
N ILE A 91 16.45 -12.49 14.80
CA ILE A 91 15.30 -12.55 15.71
C ILE A 91 15.79 -12.06 17.08
N PRO A 92 15.19 -10.95 17.61
CA PRO A 92 15.59 -10.44 18.91
C PRO A 92 15.36 -11.46 20.04
N GLU A 93 16.15 -11.36 21.09
CA GLU A 93 16.03 -12.25 22.24
C GLU A 93 14.61 -12.17 22.83
N GLY A 94 14.02 -13.31 23.11
CA GLY A 94 12.67 -13.41 23.66
C GLY A 94 11.54 -13.23 22.64
N LYS A 95 11.87 -13.05 21.37
CA LYS A 95 10.90 -12.90 20.29
C LYS A 95 10.89 -14.15 19.41
N THR A 96 9.82 -14.31 18.63
CA THR A 96 9.66 -15.39 17.66
C THR A 96 9.78 -14.90 16.23
N GLU A 97 9.74 -13.59 16.03
CA GLU A 97 9.82 -12.95 14.72
C GLU A 97 10.82 -11.80 14.75
N ALA A 98 11.40 -11.49 13.59
CA ALA A 98 12.37 -10.41 13.46
C ALA A 98 11.72 -9.03 13.64
N TYR A 99 10.46 -8.90 13.25
CA TYR A 99 9.69 -7.66 13.38
C TYR A 99 8.19 -7.98 13.44
N ASP A 100 7.41 -7.04 13.97
CA ASP A 100 5.94 -7.16 13.99
C ASP A 100 5.37 -6.67 12.67
N GLY A 101 4.95 -7.58 11.81
CA GLY A 101 4.31 -7.29 10.54
C GLY A 101 2.80 -7.09 10.63
N SER A 102 2.21 -7.18 11.80
CA SER A 102 0.75 -7.06 12.00
C SER A 102 0.26 -5.64 12.21
N THR A 103 1.16 -4.71 12.49
CA THR A 103 0.83 -3.30 12.72
C THR A 103 1.64 -2.39 11.78
N PRO A 104 1.06 -1.27 11.31
CA PRO A 104 1.78 -0.35 10.45
C PRO A 104 2.87 0.40 11.21
N GLY A 105 3.87 0.85 10.49
CA GLY A 105 4.96 1.66 11.02
C GLY A 105 6.34 1.17 10.59
N ASP A 106 7.35 1.92 11.00
CA ASP A 106 8.74 1.59 10.73
C ASP A 106 9.23 0.56 11.75
N LYS A 107 9.73 -0.57 11.27
CA LYS A 107 10.20 -1.66 12.09
C LYS A 107 11.71 -1.79 11.91
N PRO A 108 12.51 -1.51 12.94
CA PRO A 108 13.95 -1.72 12.85
C PRO A 108 14.25 -3.22 12.83
N VAL A 109 15.17 -3.61 11.97
CA VAL A 109 15.66 -4.98 11.84
C VAL A 109 17.17 -4.97 11.73
N THR A 110 17.77 -6.13 11.93
CA THR A 110 19.20 -6.34 11.71
C THR A 110 19.37 -7.46 10.70
N VAL A 111 20.06 -7.16 9.61
CA VAL A 111 20.42 -8.15 8.61
C VAL A 111 21.73 -8.81 9.04
N VAL A 112 21.73 -10.13 9.15
CA VAL A 112 22.92 -10.92 9.48
C VAL A 112 23.38 -11.63 8.22
N VAL A 113 24.63 -11.40 7.83
CA VAL A 113 25.25 -12.11 6.71
C VAL A 113 26.22 -13.14 7.30
N LYS A 114 26.05 -14.39 6.92
CA LYS A 114 26.89 -15.49 7.37
C LYS A 114 27.58 -16.14 6.17
N ASP A 115 28.80 -16.64 6.38
CA ASP A 115 29.48 -17.44 5.37
C ASP A 115 28.88 -18.86 5.31
N LYS A 116 29.43 -19.69 4.41
CA LYS A 116 28.96 -21.07 4.21
C LYS A 116 29.10 -21.95 5.47
N ASP A 117 29.99 -21.57 6.38
CA ASP A 117 30.26 -22.32 7.62
C ASP A 117 29.41 -21.76 8.80
N GLY A 118 28.55 -20.79 8.54
CA GLY A 118 27.71 -20.18 9.55
C GLY A 118 28.37 -19.06 10.36
N LYS A 119 29.58 -18.66 10.02
CA LYS A 119 30.26 -17.56 10.69
C LYS A 119 29.66 -16.21 10.27
N VAL A 120 29.36 -15.37 11.25
CA VAL A 120 28.84 -14.02 10.99
C VAL A 120 29.91 -13.15 10.36
N LEU A 121 29.62 -12.64 9.16
CA LEU A 121 30.50 -11.69 8.45
C LEU A 121 30.19 -10.26 8.83
N VAL A 122 28.92 -9.90 8.90
CA VAL A 122 28.49 -8.53 9.22
C VAL A 122 27.06 -8.56 9.72
N GLU A 123 26.72 -7.59 10.59
CA GLU A 123 25.35 -7.28 11.01
C GLU A 123 25.06 -5.84 10.62
N VAL A 124 23.97 -5.61 9.90
CA VAL A 124 23.64 -4.30 9.34
C VAL A 124 22.22 -3.91 9.77
N PRO A 125 22.04 -2.75 10.44
CA PRO A 125 20.71 -2.27 10.75
C PRO A 125 19.99 -1.83 9.48
N ALA A 126 18.70 -2.16 9.39
CA ALA A 126 17.82 -1.79 8.29
C ALA A 126 16.42 -1.52 8.81
N THR A 127 15.53 -1.09 7.95
CA THR A 127 14.16 -0.77 8.32
C THR A 127 13.19 -1.49 7.40
N ILE A 128 12.19 -2.14 7.99
CA ILE A 128 11.01 -2.63 7.28
C ILE A 128 9.88 -1.64 7.55
N LYS A 129 9.36 -1.03 6.49
CA LYS A 129 8.22 -0.13 6.60
C LYS A 129 6.95 -0.92 6.32
N VAL A 130 6.17 -1.18 7.36
CA VAL A 130 4.89 -1.88 7.24
C VAL A 130 3.82 -0.86 6.93
N VAL A 131 3.16 -1.02 5.78
CA VAL A 131 2.15 -0.08 5.30
C VAL A 131 0.77 -0.71 5.36
N GLU A 132 -0.21 0.06 5.80
CA GLU A 132 -1.60 -0.35 5.80
C GLU A 132 -2.34 0.51 4.79
N THR A 133 -3.11 -0.16 3.92
CA THR A 133 -3.96 0.52 2.96
C THR A 133 -5.40 0.13 3.24
N LYS A 134 -6.21 1.12 3.64
CA LYS A 134 -7.63 0.91 3.93
C LYS A 134 -8.45 1.28 2.72
N PRO A 135 -9.38 0.41 2.31
CA PRO A 135 -10.31 0.76 1.25
C PRO A 135 -11.35 1.75 1.77
N THR A 136 -11.89 2.56 0.86
CA THR A 136 -13.07 3.37 1.14
C THR A 136 -14.29 2.61 0.60
N PRO A 137 -15.21 2.14 1.45
CA PRO A 137 -16.40 1.45 0.97
C PRO A 137 -17.20 2.29 0.00
N ILE A 138 -17.74 1.65 -1.03
CA ILE A 138 -18.61 2.28 -2.01
C ILE A 138 -20.06 1.87 -1.73
N GLU A 139 -20.92 2.84 -1.57
CA GLU A 139 -22.36 2.64 -1.45
C GLU A 139 -23.05 3.49 -2.50
N THR A 140 -23.95 2.88 -3.27
CA THR A 140 -24.72 3.59 -4.29
C THR A 140 -26.12 2.98 -4.38
N PRO A 141 -27.16 3.78 -4.64
CA PRO A 141 -28.44 3.22 -5.07
C PRO A 141 -28.29 2.47 -6.39
N VAL A 142 -29.21 1.58 -6.69
CA VAL A 142 -29.33 0.95 -8.01
C VAL A 142 -29.24 2.02 -9.08
N THR A 143 -28.37 1.84 -10.08
CA THR A 143 -28.15 2.83 -11.12
C THR A 143 -27.66 2.17 -12.40
N ASN A 144 -27.97 2.80 -13.55
CA ASN A 144 -27.41 2.44 -14.85
C ASN A 144 -26.12 3.23 -15.16
N THR A 145 -25.75 4.17 -14.29
CA THR A 145 -24.50 4.92 -14.43
C THR A 145 -23.33 4.05 -13.98
N PRO A 146 -22.38 3.70 -14.87
CA PRO A 146 -21.24 2.90 -14.45
C PRO A 146 -20.28 3.71 -13.59
N LEU A 147 -19.66 3.05 -12.61
CA LEU A 147 -18.53 3.61 -11.90
C LEU A 147 -17.26 3.17 -12.60
N THR A 148 -16.29 4.07 -12.70
CA THR A 148 -15.00 3.81 -13.35
C THR A 148 -14.00 3.25 -12.36
N GLN A 149 -12.86 2.76 -12.86
CA GLN A 149 -11.76 2.31 -12.00
C GLN A 149 -11.35 3.42 -11.03
N ASP A 150 -11.27 4.66 -11.51
CA ASP A 150 -10.91 5.81 -10.65
C ASP A 150 -11.93 6.03 -9.52
N ASP A 151 -13.20 5.77 -9.77
CA ASP A 151 -14.23 5.92 -8.75
C ASP A 151 -14.02 4.95 -7.59
N TYR A 152 -13.55 3.73 -7.85
CA TYR A 152 -13.30 2.72 -6.83
C TYR A 152 -11.99 2.96 -6.08
N THR A 153 -11.02 3.65 -6.69
CA THR A 153 -9.69 3.83 -6.14
C THR A 153 -9.44 5.19 -5.51
N ARG A 154 -10.32 6.16 -5.76
CA ARG A 154 -10.13 7.56 -5.36
C ARG A 154 -9.87 7.76 -3.87
N GLY A 155 -10.49 6.96 -3.01
CA GLY A 155 -10.32 7.06 -1.57
C GLY A 155 -9.16 6.25 -0.99
N ILE A 156 -8.40 5.57 -1.83
CA ILE A 156 -7.30 4.71 -1.38
C ILE A 156 -6.03 5.53 -1.28
N LYS A 157 -5.40 5.52 -0.09
CA LYS A 157 -4.11 6.16 0.11
C LYS A 157 -3.01 5.17 -0.27
N ILE A 158 -2.27 5.49 -1.32
CA ILE A 158 -1.19 4.65 -1.85
C ILE A 158 0.12 5.01 -1.15
N PRO A 159 0.95 4.03 -0.73
CA PRO A 159 2.27 4.31 -0.18
C PRO A 159 3.15 5.07 -1.18
N ASP A 160 4.08 5.87 -0.67
CA ASP A 160 5.00 6.65 -1.50
C ASP A 160 5.73 5.76 -2.50
N GLY A 161 5.70 6.17 -3.77
CA GLY A 161 6.32 5.43 -4.86
C GLY A 161 5.55 4.20 -5.34
N GLY A 162 4.43 3.87 -4.69
CA GLY A 162 3.54 2.81 -5.14
C GLY A 162 2.61 3.27 -6.24
N GLU A 163 2.02 2.32 -6.94
CA GLU A 163 1.04 2.61 -7.99
C GLU A 163 -0.04 1.52 -8.06
N ILE A 164 -1.22 1.90 -8.52
CA ILE A 164 -2.29 0.95 -8.79
C ILE A 164 -2.03 0.34 -10.17
N THR A 165 -1.85 -0.98 -10.20
CA THR A 165 -1.52 -1.70 -11.43
C THR A 165 -2.67 -2.52 -12.00
N LYS A 166 -3.70 -2.79 -11.20
CA LYS A 166 -4.85 -3.59 -11.63
C LYS A 166 -6.09 -3.30 -10.81
N VAL A 167 -7.24 -3.25 -11.47
CA VAL A 167 -8.56 -3.15 -10.80
C VAL A 167 -9.45 -4.22 -11.41
N GLU A 168 -9.95 -5.12 -10.58
CA GLU A 168 -10.72 -6.29 -11.00
C GLU A 168 -12.06 -6.40 -10.28
N ASN A 169 -12.98 -7.20 -10.84
CA ASN A 169 -14.30 -7.49 -10.27
C ASN A 169 -15.20 -6.26 -10.13
N ILE A 170 -15.17 -5.37 -11.14
CA ILE A 170 -16.10 -4.23 -11.14
C ILE A 170 -17.52 -4.78 -11.26
N PRO A 171 -18.39 -4.52 -10.26
CA PRO A 171 -19.70 -5.16 -10.20
C PRO A 171 -20.74 -4.48 -11.07
N ASP A 172 -21.83 -5.20 -11.33
CA ASP A 172 -23.05 -4.67 -11.89
C ASP A 172 -23.80 -3.88 -10.81
N LEU A 173 -24.15 -2.63 -11.13
CA LEU A 173 -24.85 -1.71 -10.20
C LEU A 173 -26.36 -1.64 -10.49
N THR A 174 -26.88 -2.45 -11.40
CA THR A 174 -28.30 -2.42 -11.79
C THR A 174 -29.19 -3.28 -10.91
N THR A 175 -28.59 -4.09 -10.03
CA THR A 175 -29.32 -4.94 -9.09
C THR A 175 -28.85 -4.63 -7.66
N PRO A 176 -29.79 -4.64 -6.68
CA PRO A 176 -29.40 -4.34 -5.30
C PRO A 176 -28.70 -5.51 -4.63
N GLY A 177 -27.94 -5.21 -3.59
CA GLY A 177 -27.28 -6.16 -2.73
C GLY A 177 -25.84 -5.81 -2.45
N LYS A 178 -25.25 -6.58 -1.53
CA LYS A 178 -23.82 -6.54 -1.27
C LYS A 178 -23.11 -7.27 -2.39
N LYS A 179 -22.19 -6.58 -3.07
CA LYS A 179 -21.46 -7.15 -4.19
C LYS A 179 -20.14 -7.78 -3.73
N ASP A 180 -19.56 -8.61 -4.60
CA ASP A 180 -18.19 -9.05 -4.38
C ASP A 180 -17.28 -7.82 -4.42
N PRO A 181 -16.25 -7.76 -3.56
CA PRO A 181 -15.38 -6.58 -3.52
C PRO A 181 -14.66 -6.35 -4.84
N VAL A 182 -14.45 -5.08 -5.16
CA VAL A 182 -13.53 -4.70 -6.23
C VAL A 182 -12.11 -4.94 -5.72
N LYS A 183 -11.31 -5.67 -6.48
CA LYS A 183 -9.93 -5.97 -6.12
C LYS A 183 -8.99 -4.98 -6.76
N VAL A 184 -8.28 -4.24 -5.94
CA VAL A 184 -7.29 -3.25 -6.37
C VAL A 184 -5.91 -3.77 -6.06
N THR A 185 -5.05 -3.92 -7.06
CA THR A 185 -3.67 -4.34 -6.88
C THR A 185 -2.76 -3.12 -6.84
N ILE A 186 -1.97 -3.01 -5.79
CA ILE A 186 -0.98 -1.95 -5.59
C ILE A 186 0.40 -2.58 -5.73
N THR A 187 1.24 -2.00 -6.57
CA THR A 187 2.64 -2.42 -6.74
C THR A 187 3.55 -1.40 -6.08
N LEU A 188 4.42 -1.89 -5.21
CA LEU A 188 5.40 -1.09 -4.47
C LEU A 188 6.66 -0.86 -5.31
N PRO A 189 7.51 0.13 -4.96
CA PRO A 189 8.73 0.41 -5.70
C PRO A 189 9.70 -0.78 -5.80
N ASN A 190 9.67 -1.71 -4.84
CA ASN A 190 10.49 -2.92 -4.85
C ASN A 190 9.94 -4.03 -5.76
N GLY A 191 8.87 -3.76 -6.52
CA GLY A 191 8.24 -4.73 -7.40
C GLY A 191 7.26 -5.69 -6.72
N LYS A 192 7.15 -5.65 -5.40
CA LYS A 192 6.17 -6.43 -4.65
C LYS A 192 4.79 -5.83 -4.80
N SER A 193 3.76 -6.66 -4.84
CA SER A 193 2.38 -6.19 -4.95
C SER A 193 1.49 -6.83 -3.90
N TYR A 194 0.40 -6.14 -3.58
CA TYR A 194 -0.63 -6.64 -2.69
C TYR A 194 -2.00 -6.14 -3.16
N THR A 195 -3.06 -6.80 -2.72
CA THR A 195 -4.42 -6.46 -3.10
C THR A 195 -5.18 -5.81 -1.95
N VAL A 196 -6.06 -4.88 -2.30
CA VAL A 196 -7.00 -4.23 -1.38
C VAL A 196 -8.39 -4.53 -1.90
N ASP A 197 -9.26 -5.05 -1.03
CA ASP A 197 -10.65 -5.33 -1.36
C ASP A 197 -11.51 -4.11 -1.01
N VAL A 198 -12.17 -3.52 -2.02
CA VAL A 198 -13.06 -2.37 -1.86
C VAL A 198 -14.50 -2.90 -1.75
N PRO A 199 -15.13 -2.79 -0.57
CA PRO A 199 -16.51 -3.24 -0.42
C PRO A 199 -17.47 -2.39 -1.25
N VAL A 200 -18.44 -3.03 -1.91
CA VAL A 200 -19.45 -2.36 -2.72
C VAL A 200 -20.84 -2.84 -2.29
N THR A 201 -21.69 -1.89 -1.96
CA THR A 201 -23.11 -2.16 -1.62
C THR A 201 -24.00 -1.35 -2.51
N VAL A 202 -24.95 -2.01 -3.17
CA VAL A 202 -25.96 -1.37 -4.01
C VAL A 202 -27.29 -1.42 -3.25
N THR A 203 -27.85 -0.26 -2.94
CA THR A 203 -29.09 -0.15 -2.18
C THR A 203 -30.29 -0.15 -3.10
N PRO A 204 -31.43 -0.78 -2.69
CA PRO A 204 -32.61 -0.81 -3.53
C PRO A 204 -33.28 0.56 -3.63
N VAL A 205 -33.99 0.78 -4.73
CA VAL A 205 -34.82 1.96 -4.97
C VAL A 205 -36.28 1.51 -4.91
N LYS A 206 -37.06 2.18 -4.06
CA LYS A 206 -38.47 1.85 -3.86
C LYS A 206 -39.34 2.44 -4.94
N GLU A 207 -40.22 1.61 -5.51
CA GLU A 207 -41.23 2.09 -6.45
C GLU A 207 -42.21 3.05 -5.74
N ILE A 208 -42.61 4.11 -6.41
CA ILE A 208 -43.67 5.00 -5.96
C ILE A 208 -44.99 4.48 -6.51
N GLU A 209 -45.92 4.21 -5.59
CA GLU A 209 -47.26 3.81 -5.95
C GLU A 209 -48.25 4.79 -5.36
N THR A 210 -49.14 5.32 -6.21
CA THR A 210 -50.12 6.30 -5.81
C THR A 210 -51.41 6.09 -6.61
N PRO A 211 -52.61 6.29 -6.01
CA PRO A 211 -53.84 6.34 -6.80
C PRO A 211 -53.86 7.60 -7.68
N VAL A 212 -54.69 7.56 -8.71
CA VAL A 212 -54.95 8.74 -9.54
C VAL A 212 -55.26 9.93 -8.63
N THR A 213 -54.60 11.06 -8.88
CA THR A 213 -54.77 12.26 -8.05
C THR A 213 -54.43 13.50 -8.83
N ASN A 214 -55.04 14.62 -8.43
CA ASN A 214 -54.69 15.96 -8.91
C ASN A 214 -53.69 16.66 -7.99
N THR A 215 -53.34 16.02 -6.87
CA THR A 215 -52.36 16.57 -5.93
C THR A 215 -50.96 16.13 -6.38
N PRO A 216 -50.09 17.05 -6.77
CA PRO A 216 -48.73 16.66 -7.19
C PRO A 216 -47.93 16.16 -6.01
N LEU A 217 -47.05 15.17 -6.29
CA LEU A 217 -46.01 14.75 -5.34
C LEU A 217 -44.84 15.73 -5.41
N THR A 218 -44.20 15.93 -4.29
CA THR A 218 -43.02 16.79 -4.21
C THR A 218 -41.76 16.03 -4.62
N LYS A 219 -40.67 16.79 -4.86
CA LYS A 219 -39.38 16.16 -5.14
C LYS A 219 -38.95 15.24 -4.00
N ASP A 220 -39.20 15.63 -2.74
CA ASP A 220 -38.90 14.79 -1.58
C ASP A 220 -39.68 13.48 -1.58
N ASP A 221 -40.92 13.48 -2.03
CA ASP A 221 -41.74 12.29 -2.14
C ASP A 221 -41.11 11.26 -3.08
N TYR A 222 -40.51 11.69 -4.17
CA TYR A 222 -39.86 10.82 -5.15
C TYR A 222 -38.52 10.29 -4.66
N THR A 223 -37.87 10.94 -3.69
CA THR A 223 -36.55 10.54 -3.19
C THR A 223 -36.61 9.72 -1.91
N LYS A 224 -37.76 9.65 -1.25
CA LYS A 224 -37.94 8.90 0.02
C LYS A 224 -37.52 7.45 -0.04
N GLY A 225 -37.73 6.78 -1.16
CA GLY A 225 -37.40 5.37 -1.34
C GLY A 225 -35.96 5.11 -1.74
N ILE A 226 -35.14 6.15 -1.81
CA ILE A 226 -33.73 6.05 -2.17
C ILE A 226 -32.89 6.18 -0.91
N THR A 227 -32.00 5.21 -0.68
CA THR A 227 -31.02 5.35 0.41
C THR A 227 -29.87 6.21 -0.10
N ILE A 228 -29.72 7.42 0.44
CA ILE A 228 -28.63 8.32 0.08
C ILE A 228 -27.44 7.96 0.96
N PRO A 229 -26.26 7.63 0.38
CA PRO A 229 -25.07 7.33 1.17
C PRO A 229 -24.69 8.53 2.05
N GLU A 230 -24.12 8.27 3.21
CA GLU A 230 -23.64 9.36 4.07
C GLU A 230 -22.63 10.22 3.32
N GLY A 231 -22.85 11.53 3.33
CA GLY A 231 -22.03 12.47 2.54
C GLY A 231 -22.50 12.66 1.11
N GLY A 232 -23.45 11.85 0.64
CA GLY A 232 -24.07 12.03 -0.66
C GLY A 232 -25.23 13.01 -0.59
N LYS A 233 -25.68 13.49 -1.76
CA LYS A 233 -26.82 14.40 -1.83
C LYS A 233 -27.54 14.33 -3.16
N VAL A 234 -28.85 14.62 -3.13
CA VAL A 234 -29.67 14.78 -4.32
C VAL A 234 -29.43 16.17 -4.89
N THR A 235 -29.08 16.22 -6.16
CA THR A 235 -28.84 17.50 -6.85
C THR A 235 -29.87 17.85 -7.90
N ASN A 236 -30.66 16.89 -8.38
CA ASN A 236 -31.69 17.16 -9.38
C ASN A 236 -32.75 16.06 -9.39
N VAL A 237 -33.98 16.44 -9.74
CA VAL A 237 -35.11 15.51 -9.94
C VAL A 237 -35.83 15.92 -11.22
N GLU A 238 -35.91 15.01 -12.18
CA GLU A 238 -36.46 15.26 -13.51
C GLU A 238 -37.53 14.23 -13.88
N ASN A 239 -38.28 14.53 -14.93
CA ASN A 239 -39.33 13.65 -15.48
C ASN A 239 -40.44 13.34 -14.48
N ILE A 240 -40.88 14.34 -13.76
CA ILE A 240 -42.01 14.21 -12.85
C ILE A 240 -43.29 13.92 -13.67
N PRO A 241 -43.93 12.78 -13.46
CA PRO A 241 -45.03 12.34 -14.31
C PRO A 241 -46.36 12.99 -13.97
N ASP A 242 -47.30 12.93 -14.90
CA ASP A 242 -48.70 13.24 -14.69
C ASP A 242 -49.34 12.12 -13.86
N LEU A 243 -49.96 12.48 -12.74
CA LEU A 243 -50.63 11.52 -11.82
C LEU A 243 -52.15 11.45 -12.01
N THR A 244 -52.68 12.15 -13.02
CA THR A 244 -54.11 12.25 -13.25
C THR A 244 -54.66 11.06 -14.06
N THR A 245 -53.80 10.25 -14.65
CA THR A 245 -54.19 9.07 -15.42
C THR A 245 -53.49 7.84 -14.87
N PRO A 246 -54.19 6.68 -14.83
CA PRO A 246 -53.59 5.45 -14.32
C PRO A 246 -52.57 4.88 -15.27
N GLY A 247 -51.70 4.03 -14.72
CA GLY A 247 -50.72 3.27 -15.48
C GLY A 247 -49.31 3.44 -14.97
N LYS A 248 -48.42 2.65 -15.52
CA LYS A 248 -47.01 2.72 -15.26
C LYS A 248 -46.42 3.89 -16.00
N LYS A 249 -45.74 4.77 -15.27
CA LYS A 249 -45.20 5.99 -15.85
C LYS A 249 -43.72 5.83 -16.22
N GLU A 250 -43.21 6.79 -17.03
CA GLU A 250 -41.76 6.91 -17.20
C GLU A 250 -41.11 7.15 -15.85
N PRO A 251 -39.96 6.53 -15.57
CA PRO A 251 -39.32 6.74 -14.27
C PRO A 251 -38.92 8.19 -14.03
N VAL A 252 -39.02 8.60 -12.78
CA VAL A 252 -38.45 9.87 -12.35
C VAL A 252 -36.95 9.71 -12.28
N LYS A 253 -36.20 10.64 -12.86
CA LYS A 253 -34.74 10.62 -12.85
C LYS A 253 -34.23 11.49 -11.72
N VAL A 254 -33.51 10.87 -10.79
CA VAL A 254 -32.91 11.54 -9.65
C VAL A 254 -31.40 11.54 -9.82
N THR A 255 -30.80 12.71 -9.81
CA THR A 255 -29.35 12.85 -9.88
C THR A 255 -28.78 12.97 -8.48
N ILE A 256 -27.83 12.08 -8.16
CA ILE A 256 -27.22 11.99 -6.83
C ILE A 256 -25.71 12.13 -6.97
N THR A 257 -25.12 12.96 -6.11
CA THR A 257 -23.67 13.04 -5.97
C THR A 257 -23.28 12.12 -4.82
N LEU A 258 -22.45 11.10 -5.12
CA LEU A 258 -21.92 10.15 -4.13
C LEU A 258 -20.83 10.82 -3.28
N PRO A 259 -20.47 10.24 -2.12
CA PRO A 259 -19.42 10.82 -1.25
C PRO A 259 -18.07 10.99 -1.95
N ASN A 260 -17.74 10.14 -2.94
CA ASN A 260 -16.51 10.24 -3.71
C ASN A 260 -16.55 11.31 -4.81
N GLY A 261 -17.65 12.07 -4.93
CA GLY A 261 -17.83 13.11 -5.94
C GLY A 261 -18.39 12.64 -7.27
N LYS A 262 -18.60 11.32 -7.44
CA LYS A 262 -19.20 10.75 -8.65
C LYS A 262 -20.69 11.10 -8.69
N VAL A 263 -21.16 11.52 -9.85
CA VAL A 263 -22.59 11.80 -10.09
C VAL A 263 -23.23 10.59 -10.75
N VAL A 264 -24.27 10.06 -10.15
CA VAL A 264 -25.05 8.94 -10.70
C VAL A 264 -26.49 9.35 -10.92
N THR A 265 -27.15 8.72 -11.91
CA THR A 265 -28.57 8.92 -12.17
C THR A 265 -29.33 7.67 -11.69
N VAL A 266 -30.33 7.92 -10.86
CA VAL A 266 -31.18 6.88 -10.29
C VAL A 266 -32.57 7.01 -10.90
N GLU A 267 -33.10 5.88 -11.40
CA GLU A 267 -34.47 5.84 -11.93
C GLU A 267 -35.42 5.33 -10.86
N VAL A 268 -36.46 6.14 -10.57
CA VAL A 268 -37.51 5.81 -9.58
C VAL A 268 -38.77 5.41 -10.35
N PRO A 269 -39.17 4.14 -10.28
CA PRO A 269 -40.39 3.69 -10.93
C PRO A 269 -41.61 4.34 -10.30
N VAL A 270 -42.59 4.71 -11.12
CA VAL A 270 -43.86 5.29 -10.66
C VAL A 270 -45.01 4.54 -11.29
N ASN A 271 -45.92 4.05 -10.45
CA ASN A 271 -47.14 3.40 -10.89
C ASN A 271 -48.36 4.12 -10.28
N VAL A 272 -49.24 4.59 -11.17
CA VAL A 272 -50.50 5.22 -10.76
C VAL A 272 -51.60 4.23 -10.87
N THR A 273 -52.23 3.92 -9.72
CA THR A 273 -53.31 2.92 -9.67
C THR A 273 -54.67 3.58 -9.96
N PRO A 274 -55.57 2.85 -10.65
CA PRO A 274 -56.90 3.37 -10.92
C PRO A 274 -57.74 3.51 -9.63
N ILE A 275 -58.70 4.44 -9.64
CA ILE A 275 -59.69 4.56 -8.56
C ILE A 275 -60.81 3.55 -8.82
N THR A 276 -61.15 2.76 -7.84
CA THR A 276 -62.25 1.77 -7.90
C THR A 276 -63.54 2.27 -7.30
#